data_f7499d90e0e4be155218b063c658b46b
#
_entry.id   f7499d90e0e4be155218b063c658b46b
#
_cell.length_a   1.000
_cell.length_b   1.000
_cell.length_c   1.000
_cell.angle_alpha   90.00
_cell.angle_beta   90.00
_cell.angle_gamma   90.00
#
_symmetry.space_group_name_H-M   'P 1'
#
loop_
_entity.id
_entity.type
_entity.pdbx_description
1 polymer ?
#
loop_
_entity_poly.entity_id
_entity_poly.type
_entity_poly.pdbx_seq_one_letter_code
_entity_poly.pdbx_strand_id
1 'polypeptide(L)'
;MAKKDSTDVFMTELDAYLFGEGTHYEIYNKMGAHKAVKDGQEGVYFAVWAPHAKDIFVVGDFNDWKAYGYDMKPVSDGGIYELFIPGAKVGQMYKFLIVTPQGEAIYKADPYANEAQLRPDNASIITDLTGFHWTDKSWVEKKKKENHLESPMAIYECHLGSWKKKEDGTEDGFMNYREIAPELADYVKDMGYTLSLIHISEPTRLQL
;
A
#
# COMPACT_ATOMS: atom_id res chain seq x y z
N MET A 1 -11.87 12.23 12.00
CA MET A 1 -10.95 12.49 10.89
C MET A 1 -11.72 13.25 9.82
N ALA A 2 -11.25 14.42 9.41
CA ALA A 2 -11.83 15.14 8.28
C ALA A 2 -11.72 14.27 7.03
N LYS A 3 -12.78 14.25 6.18
CA LYS A 3 -12.68 13.69 4.83
C LYS A 3 -11.54 14.46 4.13
N LYS A 4 -10.46 13.77 3.78
CA LYS A 4 -9.41 14.33 2.95
C LYS A 4 -10.06 14.61 1.58
N ASP A 5 -10.05 15.85 1.12
CA ASP A 5 -10.59 16.18 -0.19
C ASP A 5 -9.86 15.38 -1.27
N SER A 6 -10.59 14.84 -2.24
CA SER A 6 -10.05 14.03 -3.33
C SER A 6 -9.04 14.76 -4.23
N THR A 7 -8.84 16.05 -4.03
CA THR A 7 -7.87 16.91 -4.72
C THR A 7 -6.49 16.93 -4.06
N ASP A 8 -6.37 16.49 -2.81
CA ASP A 8 -5.11 16.55 -2.03
C ASP A 8 -4.09 15.46 -2.44
N VAL A 9 -4.45 14.57 -3.34
CA VAL A 9 -3.55 13.50 -3.83
C VAL A 9 -2.58 13.95 -4.93
N PHE A 10 -2.87 15.06 -5.62
CA PHE A 10 -2.00 15.55 -6.69
C PHE A 10 -0.70 16.12 -6.14
N MET A 11 0.40 15.88 -6.85
CA MET A 11 1.72 16.40 -6.50
C MET A 11 1.75 17.93 -6.66
N THR A 12 2.31 18.62 -5.68
CA THR A 12 2.57 20.06 -5.75
C THR A 12 4.06 20.34 -5.84
N GLU A 13 4.45 21.56 -6.20
CA GLU A 13 5.86 21.98 -6.19
C GLU A 13 6.49 21.85 -4.79
N LEU A 14 5.72 22.14 -3.74
CA LEU A 14 6.17 21.97 -2.36
C LEU A 14 6.41 20.49 -2.03
N ASP A 15 5.51 19.58 -2.46
CA ASP A 15 5.70 18.14 -2.25
C ASP A 15 6.96 17.64 -2.94
N ALA A 16 7.18 18.06 -4.19
CA ALA A 16 8.37 17.70 -4.96
C ALA A 16 9.66 18.24 -4.31
N TYR A 17 9.64 19.47 -3.81
CA TYR A 17 10.75 20.06 -3.06
C TYR A 17 11.06 19.30 -1.78
N LEU A 18 10.04 19.06 -0.92
CA LEU A 18 10.20 18.35 0.34
C LEU A 18 10.64 16.89 0.13
N PHE A 19 10.19 16.26 -0.97
CA PHE A 19 10.63 14.92 -1.34
C PHE A 19 12.13 14.94 -1.70
N GLY A 20 12.58 15.91 -2.49
CA GLY A 20 13.99 16.08 -2.84
C GLY A 20 14.89 16.32 -1.62
N GLU A 21 14.40 17.04 -0.62
CA GLU A 21 15.09 17.26 0.67
C GLU A 21 15.03 16.04 1.63
N GLY A 22 14.26 15.00 1.31
CA GLY A 22 14.07 13.83 2.16
C GLY A 22 13.25 14.11 3.43
N THR A 23 12.47 15.20 3.45
CA THR A 23 11.67 15.63 4.61
C THR A 23 10.16 15.46 4.43
N HIS A 24 9.71 14.92 3.31
CA HIS A 24 8.30 14.66 3.06
C HIS A 24 7.83 13.34 3.67
N TYR A 25 7.55 13.31 4.96
CA TYR A 25 7.20 12.08 5.71
C TYR A 25 5.84 11.48 5.33
N GLU A 26 4.97 12.22 4.64
CA GLU A 26 3.66 11.76 4.19
C GLU A 26 3.55 11.58 2.66
N ILE A 27 4.70 11.45 1.97
CA ILE A 27 4.73 11.32 0.50
C ILE A 27 3.92 10.14 -0.03
N TYR A 28 3.73 9.08 0.77
CA TYR A 28 2.89 7.93 0.45
C TYR A 28 1.41 8.27 0.20
N ASN A 29 0.95 9.46 0.60
CA ASN A 29 -0.39 9.95 0.27
C ASN A 29 -0.48 10.49 -1.18
N LYS A 30 0.64 10.62 -1.86
CA LYS A 30 0.75 11.22 -3.19
C LYS A 30 1.43 10.30 -4.20
N MET A 31 2.49 9.60 -3.80
CA MET A 31 3.13 8.56 -4.62
C MET A 31 2.27 7.30 -4.68
N GLY A 32 2.33 6.60 -5.80
CA GLY A 32 1.53 5.42 -6.06
C GLY A 32 0.25 5.72 -6.82
N ALA A 33 -0.79 4.91 -6.59
CA ALA A 33 -2.09 5.01 -7.24
C ALA A 33 -3.18 5.44 -6.25
N HIS A 34 -3.82 6.59 -6.50
CA HIS A 34 -4.82 7.18 -5.63
C HIS A 34 -6.09 7.53 -6.38
N LYS A 35 -7.26 7.21 -5.81
CA LYS A 35 -8.54 7.71 -6.32
C LYS A 35 -8.55 9.22 -6.31
N ALA A 36 -8.95 9.81 -7.41
CA ALA A 36 -9.00 11.25 -7.56
C ALA A 36 -10.18 11.69 -8.44
N VAL A 37 -10.52 12.97 -8.35
CA VAL A 37 -11.40 13.63 -9.28
C VAL A 37 -10.63 14.79 -9.92
N LYS A 38 -10.58 14.82 -11.25
CA LYS A 38 -9.95 15.91 -12.00
C LYS A 38 -10.94 16.39 -13.08
N ASP A 39 -11.18 17.69 -13.12
CA ASP A 39 -12.10 18.31 -14.08
C ASP A 39 -13.51 17.68 -14.09
N GLY A 40 -14.01 17.27 -12.91
CA GLY A 40 -15.30 16.62 -12.72
C GLY A 40 -15.35 15.15 -13.13
N GLN A 41 -14.25 14.54 -13.52
CA GLN A 41 -14.13 13.14 -13.89
C GLN A 41 -13.49 12.33 -12.77
N GLU A 42 -14.14 11.24 -12.36
CA GLU A 42 -13.56 10.27 -11.45
C GLU A 42 -12.52 9.41 -12.16
N GLY A 43 -11.45 9.07 -11.45
CA GLY A 43 -10.38 8.24 -11.98
C GLY A 43 -9.32 7.93 -10.94
N VAL A 44 -8.12 7.62 -11.40
CA VAL A 44 -6.96 7.33 -10.57
C VAL A 44 -5.78 8.23 -10.98
N TYR A 45 -5.20 8.85 -9.99
CA TYR A 45 -3.93 9.56 -10.11
C TYR A 45 -2.78 8.61 -9.78
N PHE A 46 -1.76 8.64 -10.63
CA PHE A 46 -0.54 7.86 -10.49
C PHE A 46 0.66 8.79 -10.38
N ALA A 47 1.54 8.50 -9.43
CA ALA A 47 2.82 9.19 -9.33
C ALA A 47 3.95 8.21 -9.01
N VAL A 48 5.11 8.41 -9.63
CA VAL A 48 6.29 7.56 -9.44
C VAL A 48 7.58 8.38 -9.52
N TRP A 49 8.57 8.00 -8.74
CA TRP A 49 9.91 8.56 -8.82
C TRP A 49 10.81 7.65 -9.66
N ALA A 50 11.29 8.18 -10.78
CA ALA A 50 12.17 7.46 -11.70
C ALA A 50 13.14 8.44 -12.40
N PRO A 51 14.12 9.00 -11.68
CA PRO A 51 14.97 10.12 -12.14
C PRO A 51 15.84 9.79 -13.36
N HIS A 52 16.05 8.52 -13.65
CA HIS A 52 16.87 8.06 -14.77
C HIS A 52 16.06 7.52 -15.95
N ALA A 53 14.73 7.60 -15.88
CA ALA A 53 13.88 7.19 -16.99
C ALA A 53 13.92 8.20 -18.14
N LYS A 54 13.91 7.70 -19.37
CA LYS A 54 13.69 8.53 -20.56
C LYS A 54 12.21 8.84 -20.73
N ASP A 55 11.37 7.80 -20.67
CA ASP A 55 9.92 7.88 -20.74
C ASP A 55 9.29 6.92 -19.74
N ILE A 56 8.10 7.23 -19.23
CA ILE A 56 7.34 6.37 -18.32
C ILE A 56 5.89 6.33 -18.76
N PHE A 57 5.31 5.15 -18.71
CA PHE A 57 3.90 4.91 -19.02
C PHE A 57 3.25 4.13 -17.88
N VAL A 58 1.94 4.33 -17.68
CA VAL A 58 1.14 3.47 -16.83
C VAL A 58 0.39 2.47 -17.70
N VAL A 59 0.57 1.18 -17.45
CA VAL A 59 -0.10 0.09 -18.16
C VAL A 59 -0.87 -0.79 -17.18
N GLY A 60 -2.05 -1.24 -17.57
CA GLY A 60 -2.89 -2.04 -16.69
C GLY A 60 -4.20 -2.45 -17.36
N ASP A 61 -5.13 -2.99 -16.55
CA ASP A 61 -6.43 -3.48 -17.03
C ASP A 61 -7.28 -2.38 -17.69
N PHE A 62 -7.08 -1.12 -17.30
CA PHE A 62 -7.83 0.03 -17.83
C PHE A 62 -7.41 0.43 -19.26
N ASN A 63 -6.31 -0.08 -19.78
CA ASN A 63 -5.81 0.22 -21.13
C ASN A 63 -5.31 -1.01 -21.90
N ASP A 64 -5.79 -2.22 -21.55
CA ASP A 64 -5.37 -3.51 -22.13
C ASP A 64 -3.84 -3.68 -22.13
N TRP A 65 -3.17 -3.15 -21.11
CA TRP A 65 -1.71 -3.20 -20.94
C TRP A 65 -0.92 -2.50 -22.06
N LYS A 66 -1.53 -1.51 -22.73
CA LYS A 66 -0.93 -0.74 -23.83
C LYS A 66 -0.42 0.61 -23.32
N ALA A 67 0.79 0.97 -23.71
CA ALA A 67 1.43 2.22 -23.30
C ALA A 67 0.92 3.47 -24.04
N TYR A 68 0.43 3.32 -25.27
CA TYR A 68 0.07 4.44 -26.11
C TYR A 68 -1.02 5.33 -25.49
N GLY A 69 -0.71 6.62 -25.34
CA GLY A 69 -1.64 7.60 -24.76
C GLY A 69 -1.65 7.65 -23.21
N TYR A 70 -0.81 6.86 -22.56
CA TYR A 70 -0.71 6.78 -21.09
C TYR A 70 0.69 7.17 -20.58
N ASP A 71 1.33 8.11 -21.29
CA ASP A 71 2.62 8.67 -20.95
C ASP A 71 2.52 9.60 -19.74
N MET A 72 3.34 9.35 -18.72
CA MET A 72 3.44 10.16 -17.53
C MET A 72 4.22 11.45 -17.82
N LYS A 73 3.87 12.52 -17.13
CA LYS A 73 4.53 13.84 -17.29
C LYS A 73 5.40 14.14 -16.08
N PRO A 74 6.58 14.75 -16.28
CA PRO A 74 7.40 15.18 -15.17
C PRO A 74 6.71 16.30 -14.38
N VAL A 75 6.74 16.22 -13.06
CA VAL A 75 6.27 17.28 -12.15
C VAL A 75 7.36 18.33 -11.94
N SER A 76 8.61 17.86 -11.87
CA SER A 76 9.78 18.70 -11.64
C SER A 76 11.04 18.01 -12.17
N ASP A 77 12.17 18.72 -12.13
CA ASP A 77 13.48 18.16 -12.49
C ASP A 77 13.96 17.07 -11.49
N GLY A 78 13.26 16.88 -10.38
CA GLY A 78 13.57 15.87 -9.35
C GLY A 78 13.26 14.43 -9.73
N GLY A 79 12.74 14.18 -10.94
CA GLY A 79 12.47 12.83 -11.46
C GLY A 79 11.16 12.20 -10.95
N ILE A 80 10.22 13.01 -10.48
CA ILE A 80 8.84 12.59 -10.19
C ILE A 80 8.01 12.77 -11.45
N TYR A 81 7.25 11.74 -11.81
CA TYR A 81 6.32 11.72 -12.93
C TYR A 81 4.92 11.41 -12.45
N GLU A 82 3.92 12.02 -13.10
CA GLU A 82 2.52 11.84 -12.76
C GLU A 82 1.62 11.63 -13.99
N LEU A 83 0.48 10.98 -13.77
CA LEU A 83 -0.60 10.83 -14.75
C LEU A 83 -1.93 10.66 -14.03
N PHE A 84 -2.97 11.34 -14.48
CA PHE A 84 -4.35 11.04 -14.10
C PHE A 84 -5.05 10.27 -15.22
N ILE A 85 -5.66 9.13 -14.86
CA ILE A 85 -6.39 8.27 -15.81
C ILE A 85 -7.88 8.29 -15.44
N PRO A 86 -8.71 9.02 -16.23
CA PRO A 86 -10.15 9.02 -16.01
C PRO A 86 -10.74 7.62 -16.24
N GLY A 87 -11.69 7.23 -15.41
CA GLY A 87 -12.38 5.95 -15.50
C GLY A 87 -11.62 4.73 -14.99
N ALA A 88 -10.33 4.86 -14.62
CA ALA A 88 -9.62 3.81 -13.89
C ALA A 88 -10.26 3.56 -12.51
N LYS A 89 -10.26 2.30 -12.05
CA LYS A 89 -11.04 1.87 -10.87
C LYS A 89 -10.20 1.06 -9.89
N VAL A 90 -10.62 1.07 -8.64
CA VAL A 90 -10.12 0.15 -7.59
C VAL A 90 -10.31 -1.30 -8.04
N GLY A 91 -9.33 -2.13 -7.71
CA GLY A 91 -9.25 -3.54 -8.08
C GLY A 91 -8.55 -3.83 -9.40
N GLN A 92 -8.31 -2.82 -10.24
CA GLN A 92 -7.56 -3.01 -11.48
C GLN A 92 -6.06 -3.14 -11.22
N MET A 93 -5.43 -4.02 -11.97
CA MET A 93 -3.97 -4.23 -11.93
C MET A 93 -3.25 -3.24 -12.82
N TYR A 94 -2.02 -2.86 -12.42
CA TYR A 94 -1.16 -1.98 -13.20
C TYR A 94 0.32 -2.21 -12.95
N LYS A 95 1.15 -1.69 -13.84
CA LYS A 95 2.61 -1.54 -13.71
C LYS A 95 3.05 -0.21 -14.33
N PHE A 96 4.24 0.22 -13.93
CA PHE A 96 4.94 1.26 -14.66
C PHE A 96 5.81 0.61 -15.75
N LEU A 97 5.64 1.05 -17.00
CA LEU A 97 6.54 0.73 -18.09
C LEU A 97 7.56 1.87 -18.19
N ILE A 98 8.80 1.58 -17.85
CA ILE A 98 9.91 2.54 -17.83
C ILE A 98 10.77 2.29 -19.06
N VAL A 99 10.99 3.34 -19.85
CA VAL A 99 11.95 3.32 -20.95
C VAL A 99 13.27 3.91 -20.46
N THR A 100 14.31 3.12 -20.54
CA THR A 100 15.66 3.58 -20.15
C THR A 100 16.26 4.56 -21.19
N PRO A 101 17.31 5.31 -20.85
CA PRO A 101 18.03 6.14 -21.83
C PRO A 101 18.56 5.37 -23.05
N GLN A 102 18.81 4.06 -22.89
CA GLN A 102 19.25 3.16 -23.95
C GLN A 102 18.10 2.64 -24.82
N GLY A 103 16.84 2.95 -24.45
CA GLY A 103 15.64 2.54 -25.18
C GLY A 103 15.09 1.17 -24.76
N GLU A 104 15.60 0.58 -23.69
CA GLU A 104 15.07 -0.67 -23.14
C GLU A 104 13.77 -0.39 -22.37
N ALA A 105 12.75 -1.23 -22.59
CA ALA A 105 11.45 -1.15 -21.92
C ALA A 105 11.38 -2.16 -20.75
N ILE A 106 11.19 -1.65 -19.53
CA ILE A 106 11.19 -2.47 -18.30
C ILE A 106 9.87 -2.25 -17.55
N TYR A 107 9.17 -3.36 -17.25
CA TYR A 107 7.97 -3.32 -16.41
C TYR A 107 8.36 -3.37 -14.94
N LYS A 108 7.86 -2.41 -14.14
CA LYS A 108 8.08 -2.33 -12.70
C LYS A 108 6.77 -2.27 -11.94
N ALA A 109 6.70 -3.01 -10.82
CA ALA A 109 5.66 -2.82 -9.84
C ALA A 109 5.83 -1.44 -9.15
N ASP A 110 4.74 -0.92 -8.61
CA ASP A 110 4.76 0.33 -7.87
C ASP A 110 5.30 0.11 -6.45
N PRO A 111 6.38 0.82 -6.06
CA PRO A 111 6.93 0.71 -4.71
C PRO A 111 6.01 1.27 -3.61
N TYR A 112 5.01 2.08 -3.98
CA TYR A 112 4.01 2.65 -3.07
C TYR A 112 2.66 1.94 -3.14
N ALA A 113 2.56 0.80 -3.85
CA ALA A 113 1.32 0.04 -3.92
C ALA A 113 0.89 -0.49 -2.55
N ASN A 114 -0.38 -0.32 -2.22
CA ASN A 114 -0.97 -0.87 -0.99
C ASN A 114 -1.38 -2.34 -1.14
N GLU A 115 -1.44 -2.84 -2.37
CA GLU A 115 -1.83 -4.22 -2.69
C GLU A 115 -1.09 -4.70 -3.93
N ALA A 116 -0.72 -5.98 -3.94
CA ALA A 116 -0.01 -6.61 -5.04
C ALA A 116 -0.73 -7.90 -5.48
N GLN A 117 -0.55 -8.25 -6.74
CA GLN A 117 -1.00 -9.51 -7.30
C GLN A 117 -0.34 -10.69 -6.59
N LEU A 118 -1.08 -11.79 -6.46
CA LEU A 118 -0.52 -13.04 -5.95
C LEU A 118 0.55 -13.59 -6.88
N ARG A 119 1.60 -14.14 -6.29
CA ARG A 119 2.68 -14.79 -7.03
C ARG A 119 2.17 -15.94 -7.89
N PRO A 120 2.84 -16.23 -9.01
CA PRO A 120 4.18 -15.77 -9.44
C PRO A 120 4.22 -14.38 -10.06
N ASP A 121 3.09 -13.79 -10.35
CA ASP A 121 3.00 -12.45 -10.93
C ASP A 121 3.31 -11.35 -9.90
N ASN A 122 3.46 -10.11 -10.36
CA ASN A 122 3.88 -9.00 -9.51
C ASN A 122 3.31 -7.64 -9.94
N ALA A 123 2.10 -7.62 -10.48
CA ALA A 123 1.43 -6.36 -10.74
C ALA A 123 0.99 -5.71 -9.42
N SER A 124 0.93 -4.38 -9.41
CA SER A 124 0.32 -3.61 -8.34
C SER A 124 -1.18 -3.55 -8.56
N ILE A 125 -1.98 -3.43 -7.49
CA ILE A 125 -3.44 -3.32 -7.55
C ILE A 125 -3.86 -1.97 -7.00
N ILE A 126 -4.73 -1.26 -7.73
CA ILE A 126 -5.31 0.01 -7.27
C ILE A 126 -6.22 -0.28 -6.08
N THR A 127 -5.89 0.26 -4.91
CA THR A 127 -6.59 -0.04 -3.66
C THR A 127 -7.08 1.22 -2.96
N ASP A 128 -8.26 1.16 -2.38
CA ASP A 128 -8.82 2.21 -1.55
C ASP A 128 -8.81 1.80 -0.08
N LEU A 129 -7.98 2.45 0.73
CA LEU A 129 -7.87 2.21 2.16
C LEU A 129 -8.86 3.03 3.00
N THR A 130 -9.68 3.90 2.39
CA THR A 130 -10.55 4.83 3.10
C THR A 130 -11.83 4.20 3.67
N GLY A 131 -12.15 2.97 3.24
CA GLY A 131 -13.41 2.28 3.62
C GLY A 131 -13.38 1.61 5.00
N PHE A 132 -12.25 1.59 5.72
CA PHE A 132 -12.17 0.94 7.02
C PHE A 132 -12.59 1.86 8.16
N HIS A 133 -13.55 1.41 8.97
CA HIS A 133 -14.02 2.14 10.15
C HIS A 133 -13.43 1.53 11.43
N TRP A 134 -12.56 2.28 12.07
CA TRP A 134 -11.98 1.91 13.36
C TRP A 134 -13.03 1.96 14.48
N THR A 135 -13.15 0.90 15.26
CA THR A 135 -14.07 0.78 16.39
C THR A 135 -13.37 0.86 17.75
N ASP A 136 -12.10 1.19 17.75
CA ASP A 136 -11.16 1.13 18.87
C ASP A 136 -11.06 2.44 19.70
N LYS A 137 -11.93 3.41 19.47
CA LYS A 137 -11.87 4.74 20.12
C LYS A 137 -11.76 4.66 21.65
N SER A 138 -12.55 3.81 22.29
CA SER A 138 -12.53 3.63 23.74
C SER A 138 -11.20 3.06 24.25
N TRP A 139 -10.60 2.14 23.47
CA TRP A 139 -9.28 1.59 23.78
C TRP A 139 -8.18 2.65 23.62
N VAL A 140 -8.21 3.44 22.57
CA VAL A 140 -7.26 4.54 22.35
C VAL A 140 -7.35 5.59 23.47
N GLU A 141 -8.55 5.95 23.92
CA GLU A 141 -8.76 6.89 25.03
C GLU A 141 -8.26 6.32 26.36
N LYS A 142 -8.47 5.03 26.60
CA LYS A 142 -7.92 4.34 27.78
C LYS A 142 -6.39 4.35 27.74
N LYS A 143 -5.80 3.96 26.63
CA LYS A 143 -4.36 3.91 26.42
C LYS A 143 -3.67 5.26 26.66
N LYS A 144 -4.31 6.38 26.27
CA LYS A 144 -3.76 7.72 26.53
C LYS A 144 -3.67 8.10 28.01
N LYS A 145 -4.49 7.47 28.85
CA LYS A 145 -4.55 7.76 30.31
C LYS A 145 -3.66 6.83 31.12
N GLU A 146 -3.24 5.71 30.56
CA GLU A 146 -2.40 4.74 31.25
C GLU A 146 -0.91 5.07 31.06
N ASN A 147 -0.15 4.99 32.16
CA ASN A 147 1.31 5.06 32.07
C ASN A 147 1.87 3.66 31.81
N HIS A 148 2.11 3.33 30.55
CA HIS A 148 2.59 2.01 30.14
C HIS A 148 3.98 1.66 30.68
N LEU A 149 4.78 2.67 31.06
CA LEU A 149 6.12 2.46 31.64
C LEU A 149 6.08 2.00 33.11
N GLU A 150 4.96 2.22 33.79
CA GLU A 150 4.74 1.81 35.17
C GLU A 150 3.81 0.60 35.31
N SER A 151 3.31 0.08 34.22
CA SER A 151 2.40 -1.07 34.20
C SER A 151 3.15 -2.38 33.97
N PRO A 152 2.70 -3.50 34.53
CA PRO A 152 3.24 -4.82 34.22
C PRO A 152 3.15 -5.09 32.71
N MET A 153 4.21 -5.66 32.14
CA MET A 153 4.28 -5.97 30.72
C MET A 153 4.53 -7.47 30.52
N ALA A 154 3.61 -8.12 29.81
CA ALA A 154 3.74 -9.48 29.33
C ALA A 154 3.66 -9.46 27.79
N ILE A 155 4.73 -9.87 27.12
CA ILE A 155 4.87 -9.78 25.65
C ILE A 155 4.65 -11.17 25.06
N TYR A 156 3.74 -11.27 24.09
CA TYR A 156 3.57 -12.45 23.25
C TYR A 156 4.18 -12.22 21.88
N GLU A 157 5.24 -12.95 21.58
CA GLU A 157 5.89 -12.91 20.29
C GLU A 157 5.41 -14.08 19.43
N CYS A 158 4.94 -13.81 18.21
CA CYS A 158 4.45 -14.86 17.30
C CYS A 158 4.68 -14.51 15.84
N HIS A 159 4.74 -15.55 15.01
CA HIS A 159 4.76 -15.46 13.56
C HIS A 159 3.42 -15.98 13.01
N LEU A 160 2.63 -15.10 12.38
CA LEU A 160 1.24 -15.42 11.98
C LEU A 160 1.15 -16.64 11.05
N GLY A 161 2.06 -16.76 10.09
CA GLY A 161 2.03 -17.86 9.12
C GLY A 161 2.27 -19.25 9.72
N SER A 162 2.81 -19.35 10.94
CA SER A 162 3.08 -20.63 11.62
C SER A 162 2.39 -20.76 12.97
N TRP A 163 1.60 -19.77 13.39
CA TRP A 163 0.99 -19.77 14.71
C TRP A 163 -0.04 -20.91 14.88
N LYS A 164 -0.92 -21.09 13.90
CA LYS A 164 -1.93 -22.16 13.89
C LYS A 164 -2.25 -22.55 12.46
N LYS A 165 -2.54 -23.83 12.25
CA LYS A 165 -3.03 -24.38 10.98
C LYS A 165 -4.49 -24.76 11.09
N LYS A 166 -5.20 -24.76 9.97
CA LYS A 166 -6.54 -25.31 9.85
C LYS A 166 -6.50 -26.83 9.93
N GLU A 167 -7.52 -27.40 10.53
CA GLU A 167 -7.75 -28.84 10.57
C GLU A 167 -8.80 -29.26 9.52
N ASP A 168 -8.91 -28.51 8.41
CA ASP A 168 -9.95 -28.70 7.37
C ASP A 168 -9.50 -29.61 6.21
N GLY A 169 -8.30 -30.20 6.31
CA GLY A 169 -7.74 -31.10 5.29
C GLY A 169 -7.14 -30.40 4.08
N THR A 170 -7.03 -29.06 4.08
CA THR A 170 -6.31 -28.34 3.03
C THR A 170 -4.81 -28.66 3.11
N GLU A 171 -4.17 -28.85 1.95
CA GLU A 171 -2.76 -29.29 1.86
C GLU A 171 -1.81 -28.36 2.61
N ASP A 172 -2.00 -27.05 2.52
CA ASP A 172 -1.17 -26.05 3.19
C ASP A 172 -1.63 -25.71 4.61
N GLY A 173 -2.94 -25.84 4.90
CA GLY A 173 -3.55 -25.60 6.20
C GLY A 173 -3.34 -24.17 6.74
N PHE A 174 -2.96 -23.20 5.91
CA PHE A 174 -2.73 -21.82 6.37
C PHE A 174 -4.04 -21.08 6.61
N MET A 175 -4.07 -20.31 7.70
CA MET A 175 -5.16 -19.38 7.99
C MET A 175 -4.86 -18.02 7.36
N ASN A 176 -5.87 -17.37 6.78
CA ASN A 176 -5.74 -15.97 6.39
C ASN A 176 -5.87 -15.05 7.63
N TYR A 177 -5.54 -13.76 7.47
CA TYR A 177 -5.54 -12.81 8.58
C TYR A 177 -6.92 -12.61 9.22
N ARG A 178 -8.01 -12.73 8.45
CA ARG A 178 -9.39 -12.61 9.00
C ARG A 178 -9.79 -13.82 9.85
N GLU A 179 -9.25 -14.97 9.55
CA GLU A 179 -9.46 -16.21 10.31
C GLU A 179 -8.61 -16.25 11.58
N ILE A 180 -7.34 -15.83 11.47
CA ILE A 180 -6.40 -15.91 12.60
C ILE A 180 -6.64 -14.80 13.65
N ALA A 181 -7.09 -13.61 13.21
CA ALA A 181 -7.18 -12.46 14.11
C ALA A 181 -8.09 -12.67 15.32
N PRO A 182 -9.34 -13.19 15.21
CA PRO A 182 -10.18 -13.44 16.38
C PRO A 182 -9.59 -14.50 17.30
N GLU A 183 -9.08 -15.61 16.77
CA GLU A 183 -8.51 -16.68 17.58
C GLU A 183 -7.26 -16.26 18.35
N LEU A 184 -6.36 -15.53 17.69
CA LEU A 184 -5.16 -14.99 18.32
C LEU A 184 -5.51 -13.94 19.38
N ALA A 185 -6.47 -13.05 19.09
CA ALA A 185 -6.90 -12.04 20.05
C ALA A 185 -7.49 -12.65 21.33
N ASP A 186 -8.33 -13.67 21.19
CA ASP A 186 -8.92 -14.39 22.33
C ASP A 186 -7.82 -15.11 23.12
N TYR A 187 -6.94 -15.83 22.45
CA TYR A 187 -5.83 -16.53 23.12
C TYR A 187 -4.93 -15.59 23.94
N VAL A 188 -4.43 -14.49 23.35
CA VAL A 188 -3.52 -13.59 24.06
C VAL A 188 -4.22 -12.86 25.20
N LYS A 189 -5.53 -12.62 25.08
CA LYS A 189 -6.35 -12.02 26.13
C LYS A 189 -6.58 -12.97 27.29
N ASP A 190 -6.94 -14.22 27.03
CA ASP A 190 -7.15 -15.25 28.05
C ASP A 190 -5.86 -15.56 28.83
N MET A 191 -4.72 -15.54 28.14
CA MET A 191 -3.41 -15.74 28.76
C MET A 191 -2.88 -14.52 29.50
N GLY A 192 -3.56 -13.36 29.41
CA GLY A 192 -3.19 -12.14 30.13
C GLY A 192 -2.01 -11.37 29.52
N TYR A 193 -1.69 -11.59 28.27
CA TYR A 193 -0.67 -10.81 27.57
C TYR A 193 -1.12 -9.36 27.36
N THR A 194 -0.21 -8.42 27.56
CA THR A 194 -0.50 -6.98 27.45
C THR A 194 0.06 -6.34 26.19
N LEU A 195 1.00 -7.00 25.53
CA LEU A 195 1.65 -6.57 24.29
C LEU A 195 1.86 -7.76 23.37
N SER A 196 1.81 -7.54 22.07
CA SER A 196 2.20 -8.55 21.09
C SER A 196 3.29 -8.01 20.16
N LEU A 197 4.26 -8.87 19.83
CA LEU A 197 5.22 -8.68 18.75
C LEU A 197 4.88 -9.67 17.65
N ILE A 198 4.30 -9.15 16.56
CA ILE A 198 3.79 -9.99 15.47
C ILE A 198 4.74 -9.89 14.29
N HIS A 199 5.34 -11.01 13.94
CA HIS A 199 6.12 -11.14 12.71
C HIS A 199 5.17 -11.45 11.55
N ILE A 200 5.20 -10.58 10.54
CA ILE A 200 4.51 -10.80 9.27
C ILE A 200 5.42 -11.67 8.42
N SER A 201 4.86 -12.76 7.86
CA SER A 201 5.61 -13.64 6.97
C SER A 201 6.16 -12.85 5.79
N GLU A 202 7.47 -12.86 5.63
CA GLU A 202 8.09 -12.27 4.45
C GLU A 202 7.61 -12.99 3.18
N PRO A 203 7.38 -12.27 2.09
CA PRO A 203 6.97 -12.84 0.82
C PRO A 203 7.86 -13.99 0.32
N THR A 204 9.13 -14.01 0.69
CA THR A 204 10.10 -15.05 0.32
C THR A 204 9.84 -16.43 0.91
N ARG A 205 9.09 -16.56 2.00
CA ARG A 205 8.78 -17.87 2.60
C ARG A 205 7.59 -18.59 1.98
N LEU A 206 6.78 -17.90 1.17
CA LEU A 206 5.73 -18.54 0.38
C LEU A 206 6.26 -19.25 -0.88
N GLN A 207 7.58 -19.28 -1.08
CA GLN A 207 8.23 -20.01 -2.18
C GLN A 207 8.69 -21.43 -1.79
N LEU A 208 8.48 -21.82 -0.57
CA LEU A 208 8.78 -23.18 -0.09
C LEU A 208 7.50 -23.97 0.04
#